data_ecb63275d7b05098093682a0a1fe9ffb
#
_entry.id   ecb63275d7b05098093682a0a1fe9ffb
#
_cell.length_a   1.000
_cell.length_b   1.000
_cell.length_c   1.000
_cell.angle_alpha   90.00
_cell.angle_beta   90.00
_cell.angle_gamma   90.00
#
_symmetry.space_group_name_H-M   'P 1'
#
loop_
_entity.id
_entity.type
_entity.pdbx_description
1 polymer ?
#
loop_
_entity_poly.entity_id
_entity_poly.type
_entity_poly.pdbx_seq_one_letter_code
_entity_poly.pdbx_strand_id
1 'polypeptide(L)'
;MITSPDHFELTLSLPHDVRLAATVRGLAVQAAHYAGCADAKAQAFGRSVEEVARGCLADAAASPEIAVVVRRAAGPLEVRIDTRTVTLDV
;
A
#
# COMPACT_ATOMS: atom_id res chain seq x y z
N MET A 1 -22.79 7.24 -12.28
CA MET A 1 -21.59 6.75 -12.94
C MET A 1 -20.80 5.87 -12.01
N ILE A 2 -20.47 4.71 -12.45
CA ILE A 2 -19.74 3.76 -11.61
C ILE A 2 -18.27 3.81 -11.93
N THR A 3 -17.47 3.95 -10.89
CA THR A 3 -16.03 3.91 -11.02
C THR A 3 -15.57 2.47 -10.94
N SER A 4 -14.85 2.02 -11.95
CA SER A 4 -14.34 0.66 -11.96
C SER A 4 -13.17 0.53 -10.97
N PRO A 5 -13.21 -0.49 -10.09
CA PRO A 5 -12.10 -0.70 -9.14
C PRO A 5 -10.85 -1.29 -9.78
N ASP A 6 -10.87 -1.53 -11.10
CA ASP A 6 -9.69 -2.05 -11.77
C ASP A 6 -8.76 -0.95 -12.29
N HIS A 7 -9.03 0.32 -11.96
CA HIS A 7 -8.22 1.43 -12.43
C HIS A 7 -8.27 2.59 -11.45
N PHE A 8 -7.27 2.71 -10.58
CA PHE A 8 -7.20 3.82 -9.63
C PHE A 8 -5.76 4.04 -9.17
N GLU A 9 -5.52 5.20 -8.60
CA GLU A 9 -4.22 5.54 -8.03
C GLU A 9 -4.41 6.50 -6.87
N LEU A 10 -3.66 6.28 -5.79
CA LEU A 10 -3.66 7.12 -4.61
C LEU A 10 -2.22 7.29 -4.16
N THR A 11 -1.82 8.53 -3.86
CA THR A 11 -0.48 8.83 -3.39
C THR A 11 -0.55 9.52 -2.04
N LEU A 12 0.28 9.06 -1.10
CA LEU A 12 0.41 9.66 0.22
C LEU A 12 1.87 9.99 0.47
N SER A 13 2.09 11.01 1.28
CA SER A 13 3.42 11.36 1.77
C SER A 13 3.41 11.25 3.28
N LEU A 14 4.31 10.46 3.84
CA LEU A 14 4.35 10.16 5.27
C LEU A 14 5.69 10.52 5.88
N PRO A 15 5.71 11.05 7.13
CA PRO A 15 6.96 11.22 7.84
C PRO A 15 7.56 9.86 8.21
N HIS A 16 8.86 9.86 8.51
CA HIS A 16 9.56 8.65 8.96
C HIS A 16 9.17 8.32 10.39
N ASP A 17 8.05 7.67 10.57
CA ASP A 17 7.55 7.25 11.86
C ASP A 17 7.06 5.81 11.72
N VAL A 18 7.78 4.88 12.33
CA VAL A 18 7.49 3.45 12.20
C VAL A 18 6.08 3.09 12.67
N ARG A 19 5.47 3.92 13.52
CA ARG A 19 4.09 3.69 13.97
C ARG A 19 3.10 3.82 12.83
N LEU A 20 3.47 4.51 11.74
CA LEU A 20 2.59 4.66 10.60
C LEU A 20 2.54 3.40 9.72
N ALA A 21 3.36 2.40 10.00
CA ALA A 21 3.30 1.13 9.26
C ALA A 21 1.91 0.49 9.36
N ALA A 22 1.27 0.59 10.53
CA ALA A 22 -0.08 0.08 10.72
C ALA A 22 -1.09 0.84 9.87
N THR A 23 -0.90 2.15 9.70
CA THR A 23 -1.75 2.96 8.83
C THR A 23 -1.61 2.52 7.36
N VAL A 24 -0.38 2.27 6.92
CA VAL A 24 -0.13 1.81 5.56
C VAL A 24 -0.76 0.43 5.34
N ARG A 25 -0.69 -0.45 6.35
CA ARG A 25 -1.36 -1.74 6.30
C ARG A 25 -2.87 -1.58 6.09
N GLY A 26 -3.50 -0.70 6.89
CA GLY A 26 -4.93 -0.45 6.77
C GLY A 26 -5.30 0.04 5.39
N LEU A 27 -4.50 0.94 4.83
CA LEU A 27 -4.70 1.44 3.49
C LEU A 27 -4.63 0.31 2.46
N ALA A 28 -3.63 -0.57 2.58
CA ALA A 28 -3.47 -1.69 1.66
C ALA A 28 -4.64 -2.66 1.74
N VAL A 29 -5.13 -2.95 2.95
CA VAL A 29 -6.29 -3.83 3.14
C VAL A 29 -7.53 -3.21 2.49
N GLN A 30 -7.77 -1.91 2.71
CA GLN A 30 -8.92 -1.23 2.12
C GLN A 30 -8.83 -1.21 0.59
N ALA A 31 -7.65 -0.98 0.06
CA ALA A 31 -7.44 -0.98 -1.39
C ALA A 31 -7.72 -2.37 -1.98
N ALA A 32 -7.29 -3.43 -1.29
CA ALA A 32 -7.56 -4.79 -1.74
C ALA A 32 -9.05 -5.11 -1.72
N HIS A 33 -9.78 -4.68 -0.67
CA HIS A 33 -11.22 -4.83 -0.62
C HIS A 33 -11.90 -4.07 -1.76
N TYR A 34 -11.46 -2.85 -2.00
CA TYR A 34 -12.00 -2.03 -3.07
C TYR A 34 -11.79 -2.71 -4.44
N ALA A 35 -10.67 -3.40 -4.60
CA ALA A 35 -10.36 -4.13 -5.83
C ALA A 35 -11.11 -5.47 -5.93
N GLY A 36 -11.86 -5.85 -4.91
CA GLY A 36 -12.70 -7.05 -4.94
C GLY A 36 -12.08 -8.29 -4.31
N CYS A 37 -10.98 -8.16 -3.59
CA CYS A 37 -10.34 -9.30 -2.93
C CYS A 37 -11.13 -9.77 -1.72
N ALA A 38 -11.08 -11.08 -1.46
CA ALA A 38 -11.62 -11.65 -0.25
C ALA A 38 -10.82 -11.16 0.96
N ASP A 39 -11.46 -11.12 2.12
CA ASP A 39 -10.85 -10.55 3.32
C ASP A 39 -9.55 -11.25 3.71
N ALA A 40 -9.50 -12.58 3.66
CA ALA A 40 -8.29 -13.32 4.01
C ALA A 40 -7.09 -12.91 3.14
N LYS A 41 -7.34 -12.74 1.85
CA LYS A 41 -6.31 -12.33 0.90
C LYS A 41 -5.90 -10.87 1.14
N ALA A 42 -6.87 -10.01 1.43
CA ALA A 42 -6.61 -8.61 1.72
C ALA A 42 -5.77 -8.45 2.99
N GLN A 43 -6.08 -9.22 4.04
CA GLN A 43 -5.33 -9.17 5.28
C GLN A 43 -3.89 -9.67 5.10
N ALA A 44 -3.70 -10.74 4.34
CA ALA A 44 -2.37 -11.25 4.05
C ALA A 44 -1.54 -10.23 3.28
N PHE A 45 -2.15 -9.55 2.31
CA PHE A 45 -1.50 -8.49 1.57
C PHE A 45 -1.13 -7.33 2.49
N GLY A 46 -2.04 -6.94 3.37
CA GLY A 46 -1.78 -5.87 4.33
C GLY A 46 -0.59 -6.17 5.23
N ARG A 47 -0.43 -7.42 5.68
CA ARG A 47 0.71 -7.81 6.50
C ARG A 47 2.02 -7.69 5.73
N SER A 48 2.02 -8.10 4.46
CA SER A 48 3.22 -7.97 3.62
C SER A 48 3.59 -6.51 3.41
N VAL A 49 2.60 -5.67 3.16
CA VAL A 49 2.81 -4.23 2.97
C VAL A 49 3.32 -3.59 4.26
N GLU A 50 2.74 -3.97 5.41
CA GLU A 50 3.18 -3.43 6.69
C GLU A 50 4.64 -3.75 6.97
N GLU A 51 5.07 -4.96 6.65
CA GLU A 51 6.44 -5.38 6.87
C GLU A 51 7.42 -4.54 6.04
N VAL A 52 7.10 -4.31 4.78
CA VAL A 52 7.91 -3.45 3.92
C VAL A 52 7.89 -2.02 4.42
N ALA A 53 6.71 -1.52 4.81
CA ALA A 53 6.57 -0.15 5.31
C ALA A 53 7.38 0.06 6.58
N ARG A 54 7.36 -0.91 7.49
CA ARG A 54 8.12 -0.81 8.74
C ARG A 54 9.60 -0.64 8.47
N GLY A 55 10.14 -1.42 7.52
CA GLY A 55 11.54 -1.28 7.13
C GLY A 55 11.85 0.08 6.52
N CYS A 56 11.00 0.55 5.63
CA CYS A 56 11.21 1.86 4.99
C CYS A 56 11.07 3.02 5.97
N LEU A 57 10.08 2.95 6.87
CA LEU A 57 9.85 4.04 7.83
C LEU A 57 10.91 4.08 8.92
N ALA A 58 11.57 2.97 9.20
CA ALA A 58 12.66 2.92 10.18
C ALA A 58 13.95 3.50 9.63
N ASP A 59 14.10 3.57 8.31
CA ASP A 59 15.31 4.09 7.69
C ASP A 59 15.18 5.59 7.47
N ALA A 60 15.65 6.37 8.41
CA ALA A 60 15.51 7.81 8.38
C ALA A 60 16.62 8.53 7.58
N ALA A 61 17.45 7.79 6.85
CA ALA A 61 18.67 8.35 6.31
C ALA A 61 18.48 9.20 5.06
N ALA A 62 17.45 8.95 4.26
CA ALA A 62 17.43 9.46 2.89
C ALA A 62 16.59 10.71 2.68
N SER A 63 15.44 10.82 3.32
CA SER A 63 14.58 11.99 3.11
C SER A 63 13.64 12.19 4.29
N PRO A 64 13.08 13.41 4.46
CA PRO A 64 12.17 13.65 5.58
C PRO A 64 10.84 12.94 5.43
N GLU A 65 10.50 12.51 4.23
CA GLU A 65 9.20 11.89 3.97
C GLU A 65 9.33 10.71 3.03
N ILE A 66 8.39 9.77 3.15
CA ILE A 66 8.29 8.61 2.28
C ILE A 66 7.01 8.71 1.46
N ALA A 67 7.12 8.49 0.15
CA ALA A 67 5.96 8.43 -0.73
C ALA A 67 5.40 7.00 -0.73
N VAL A 68 4.09 6.89 -0.55
CA VAL A 68 3.35 5.64 -0.67
C VAL A 68 2.36 5.79 -1.81
N VAL A 69 2.47 4.93 -2.81
CA VAL A 69 1.58 4.95 -3.96
C VAL A 69 0.81 3.64 -4.00
N VAL A 70 -0.51 3.74 -3.97
CA VAL A 70 -1.39 2.59 -4.13
C VAL A 70 -2.01 2.71 -5.51
N ARG A 71 -1.84 1.69 -6.35
CA ARG A 71 -2.19 1.83 -7.74
C ARG A 71 -2.67 0.51 -8.32
N ARG A 72 -3.68 0.61 -9.19
CA ARG A 72 -4.13 -0.50 -10.01
C ARG A 72 -4.52 0.03 -11.38
N ALA A 73 -4.02 -0.62 -12.42
CA ALA A 73 -4.32 -0.24 -13.82
C ALA A 73 -4.63 -1.49 -14.62
N ALA A 74 -5.83 -2.04 -14.41
CA ALA A 74 -6.33 -3.22 -15.13
C ALA A 74 -5.43 -4.44 -14.96
N GLY A 75 -4.86 -4.61 -13.77
CA GLY A 75 -3.95 -5.72 -13.48
C GLY A 75 -3.81 -5.89 -11.98
N PRO A 76 -2.66 -6.34 -11.52
CA PRO A 76 -2.45 -6.50 -10.10
C PRO A 76 -2.49 -5.17 -9.36
N LEU A 77 -2.89 -5.25 -8.10
CA LEU A 77 -2.84 -4.11 -7.20
C LEU A 77 -1.40 -3.93 -6.74
N GLU A 78 -0.90 -2.71 -6.80
CA GLU A 78 0.47 -2.40 -6.38
C GLU A 78 0.46 -1.39 -5.24
N VAL A 79 1.28 -1.64 -4.23
CA VAL A 79 1.58 -0.65 -3.21
C VAL A 79 3.08 -0.42 -3.26
N ARG A 80 3.47 0.79 -3.60
CA ARG A 80 4.87 1.18 -3.68
C ARG A 80 5.21 2.06 -2.50
N ILE A 81 6.21 1.66 -1.75
CA ILE A 81 6.67 2.39 -0.58
C ILE A 81 8.14 2.74 -0.83
N ASP A 82 8.40 4.02 -1.06
CA ASP A 82 9.71 4.50 -1.47
C ASP A 82 10.13 3.80 -2.77
N THR A 83 11.14 2.95 -2.74
CA THR A 83 11.60 2.21 -3.91
C THR A 83 11.12 0.77 -3.94
N ARG A 84 10.36 0.35 -2.94
CA ARG A 84 9.89 -1.03 -2.82
C ARG A 84 8.43 -1.15 -3.26
N THR A 85 8.12 -2.25 -3.93
CA THR A 85 6.77 -2.49 -4.42
C THR A 85 6.29 -3.85 -3.95
N VAL A 86 5.05 -3.88 -3.47
CA VAL A 86 4.36 -5.12 -3.11
C VAL A 86 3.16 -5.24 -4.03
N THR A 87 3.00 -6.38 -4.67
CA THR A 87 1.89 -6.59 -5.61
C THR A 87 0.96 -7.68 -5.13
N LEU A 88 -0.28 -7.57 -5.56
CA LEU A 88 -1.33 -8.54 -5.25
C LEU A 88 -2.12 -8.84 -6.51
N ASP A 89 -2.18 -10.10 -6.89
CA ASP A 89 -3.03 -10.53 -7.99
C ASP A 89 -4.49 -10.47 -7.54
N VAL A 90 -5.27 -9.75 -8.29
CA VAL A 90 -6.67 -9.51 -7.95
C VAL A 90 -7.60 -10.15 -8.98
#